data_4fa7bce5e6e03d44c2ac5cf7503eee74
#
_entry.id   4fa7bce5e6e03d44c2ac5cf7503eee74
#
_cell.length_a   1.000
_cell.length_b   1.000
_cell.length_c   1.000
_cell.angle_alpha   90.00
_cell.angle_beta   90.00
_cell.angle_gamma   90.00
#
_symmetry.space_group_name_H-M   'P 1'
#
loop_
_entity.id
_entity.type
_entity.pdbx_description
1 polymer ?
#
loop_
_entity_poly.entity_id
_entity_poly.type
_entity_poly.pdbx_seq_one_letter_code
_entity_poly.pdbx_strand_id
1 'polypeptide(L)'
;MLSFDEALSRLLSGARQVNEIRSLPTLAAAGRVLAETQYATLSVPPLDNSAMDGYAVRVADLSTIGSCLPVTQRIPAGSIGTTLLPGSAARIFTGAPIPPGADAVVMQELCEHGEGGVVINHLPHAGENIRRAGSDVSAGSSILAVGQRLRPQDTALAASVGIARLPVFRRVRVAVFFTGDELRMPGAALPPGAIYNSNRFLLTALLEGLGCEVRDLGQVPDNLEATRAALREATHDNDLILTSGGVSVGEEDYVKPAVEAEGRLDMWRIAIKPGKPLAFGQVKVKMDPAGREVAFIGLPGNPVSSFVTFLMLVRPFILRMQGVQATAPLAYALRADFDWLHSDVRREFLRARLNANGGVELFENQGSGVLTSAVWAGGLVDNAPQQVIRRGDTVRFLPFSELLG
;
A
#
# COMPACT_ATOMS: atom_id res chain seq x y z
N MET A 1 31.44 5.17 6.57
CA MET A 1 30.05 5.58 6.30
C MET A 1 29.50 4.53 5.35
N LEU A 2 28.40 3.88 5.72
CA LEU A 2 27.76 2.86 4.87
C LEU A 2 27.11 3.53 3.66
N SER A 3 27.13 2.87 2.51
CA SER A 3 26.26 3.24 1.40
C SER A 3 24.78 3.10 1.80
N PHE A 4 23.89 3.76 1.07
CA PHE A 4 22.45 3.65 1.30
C PHE A 4 21.97 2.20 1.17
N ASP A 5 22.42 1.50 0.12
CA ASP A 5 21.99 0.13 -0.17
C ASP A 5 22.49 -0.88 0.88
N GLU A 6 23.74 -0.72 1.36
CA GLU A 6 24.25 -1.53 2.47
C GLU A 6 23.49 -1.29 3.77
N ALA A 7 23.16 -0.03 4.10
CA ALA A 7 22.38 0.32 5.28
C ALA A 7 20.98 -0.27 5.22
N LEU A 8 20.30 -0.14 4.07
CA LEU A 8 18.98 -0.72 3.84
C LEU A 8 19.00 -2.26 3.96
N SER A 9 19.98 -2.91 3.34
CA SER A 9 20.14 -4.36 3.42
C SER A 9 20.32 -4.86 4.86
N ARG A 10 21.17 -4.17 5.65
CA ARG A 10 21.40 -4.50 7.07
C ARG A 10 20.14 -4.28 7.91
N LEU A 11 19.41 -3.17 7.68
CA LEU A 11 18.14 -2.92 8.35
C LEU A 11 17.15 -4.06 8.06
N LEU A 12 16.94 -4.37 6.79
CA LEU A 12 15.98 -5.41 6.38
C LEU A 12 16.34 -6.80 6.92
N SER A 13 17.63 -7.12 7.09
CA SER A 13 18.06 -8.37 7.72
C SER A 13 17.74 -8.45 9.22
N GLY A 14 17.61 -7.29 9.89
CA GLY A 14 17.21 -7.19 11.29
C GLY A 14 15.70 -7.13 11.51
N ALA A 15 14.91 -7.01 10.45
CA ALA A 15 13.45 -6.94 10.54
C ALA A 15 12.85 -8.32 10.84
N ARG A 16 12.29 -8.49 12.02
CA ARG A 16 11.57 -9.72 12.42
C ARG A 16 10.10 -9.58 12.04
N GLN A 17 9.61 -10.50 11.21
CA GLN A 17 8.20 -10.52 10.82
C GLN A 17 7.31 -10.82 12.02
N VAL A 18 6.16 -10.14 12.08
CA VAL A 18 5.08 -10.44 13.01
C VAL A 18 4.30 -11.65 12.49
N ASN A 19 4.35 -12.77 13.22
CA ASN A 19 3.75 -14.04 12.78
C ASN A 19 2.34 -14.30 13.35
N GLU A 20 1.83 -13.42 14.22
CA GLU A 20 0.48 -13.58 14.76
C GLU A 20 -0.56 -13.30 13.69
N ILE A 21 -1.41 -14.30 13.39
CA ILE A 21 -2.46 -14.22 12.37
C ILE A 21 -3.80 -13.91 13.04
N ARG A 22 -4.58 -13.04 12.41
CA ARG A 22 -5.94 -12.69 12.81
C ARG A 22 -6.89 -12.87 11.65
N SER A 23 -8.03 -13.52 11.91
CA SER A 23 -9.11 -13.61 10.94
C SER A 23 -9.99 -12.39 11.06
N LEU A 24 -10.04 -11.56 10.01
CA LEU A 24 -10.89 -10.36 9.95
C LEU A 24 -12.04 -10.55 8.94
N PRO A 25 -13.19 -9.90 9.17
CA PRO A 25 -14.19 -9.76 8.11
C PRO A 25 -13.55 -9.14 6.86
N THR A 26 -13.87 -9.65 5.68
CA THR A 26 -13.32 -9.16 4.40
C THR A 26 -13.52 -7.65 4.24
N LEU A 27 -14.67 -7.12 4.69
CA LEU A 27 -14.97 -5.68 4.69
C LEU A 27 -13.97 -4.84 5.51
N ALA A 28 -13.34 -5.41 6.55
CA ALA A 28 -12.38 -4.74 7.45
C ALA A 28 -10.93 -5.04 7.11
N ALA A 29 -10.66 -5.76 6.02
CA ALA A 29 -9.32 -6.26 5.70
C ALA A 29 -8.50 -5.33 4.80
N ALA A 30 -9.09 -4.29 4.21
CA ALA A 30 -8.34 -3.32 3.38
C ALA A 30 -7.20 -2.67 4.18
N GLY A 31 -6.02 -2.50 3.55
CA GLY A 31 -4.80 -1.99 4.16
C GLY A 31 -4.05 -2.98 5.05
N ARG A 32 -4.60 -4.20 5.30
CA ARG A 32 -3.92 -5.27 6.06
C ARG A 32 -3.05 -6.12 5.13
N VAL A 33 -2.11 -6.87 5.70
CA VAL A 33 -1.24 -7.78 4.95
C VAL A 33 -1.75 -9.20 5.08
N LEU A 34 -1.97 -9.86 3.95
CA LEU A 34 -2.52 -11.21 3.89
C LEU A 34 -1.51 -12.23 4.42
N ALA A 35 -1.97 -13.10 5.33
CA ALA A 35 -1.11 -14.08 5.98
C ALA A 35 -1.07 -15.44 5.28
N GLU A 36 -2.06 -15.72 4.40
CA GLU A 36 -2.19 -16.99 3.68
C GLU A 36 -2.75 -16.74 2.28
N THR A 37 -2.21 -17.44 1.27
CA THR A 37 -2.73 -17.38 -0.09
C THR A 37 -4.20 -17.76 -0.12
N GLN A 38 -5.03 -16.99 -0.82
CA GLN A 38 -6.44 -17.24 -0.98
C GLN A 38 -6.75 -17.83 -2.35
N TYR A 39 -7.66 -18.79 -2.36
CA TYR A 39 -8.11 -19.48 -3.56
C TYR A 39 -9.60 -19.23 -3.79
N ALA A 40 -10.01 -19.13 -5.04
CA ALA A 40 -11.40 -18.95 -5.38
C ALA A 40 -12.25 -20.16 -4.97
N THR A 41 -13.31 -19.92 -4.20
CA THR A 41 -14.22 -20.98 -3.74
C THR A 41 -15.24 -21.38 -4.81
N LEU A 42 -15.47 -20.48 -5.79
CA LEU A 42 -16.38 -20.68 -6.92
C LEU A 42 -15.84 -19.94 -8.15
N SER A 43 -16.37 -20.31 -9.31
CA SER A 43 -16.10 -19.58 -10.55
C SER A 43 -16.86 -18.27 -10.64
N VAL A 44 -16.29 -17.27 -11.32
CA VAL A 44 -16.94 -15.97 -11.59
C VAL A 44 -16.94 -15.76 -13.11
N PRO A 45 -18.11 -15.60 -13.74
CA PRO A 45 -19.44 -15.89 -13.20
C PRO A 45 -19.63 -17.40 -12.92
N PRO A 46 -20.56 -17.78 -12.02
CA PRO A 46 -20.76 -19.18 -11.66
C PRO A 46 -21.45 -20.02 -12.74
N LEU A 47 -22.17 -19.39 -13.63
CA LEU A 47 -22.86 -19.99 -14.78
C LEU A 47 -22.65 -19.12 -16.02
N ASP A 48 -22.80 -19.71 -17.22
CA ASP A 48 -22.90 -18.95 -18.45
C ASP A 48 -24.06 -17.96 -18.32
N ASN A 49 -23.83 -16.67 -18.57
CA ASN A 49 -24.84 -15.65 -18.41
C ASN A 49 -24.85 -14.65 -19.58
N SER A 50 -25.96 -13.92 -19.70
CA SER A 50 -26.11 -12.90 -20.73
C SER A 50 -25.18 -11.70 -20.47
N ALA A 51 -24.47 -11.30 -21.52
CA ALA A 51 -23.70 -10.05 -21.51
C ALA A 51 -24.55 -8.81 -21.75
N MET A 52 -25.77 -8.98 -22.32
CA MET A 52 -26.65 -7.92 -22.79
C MET A 52 -28.10 -8.17 -22.38
N ASP A 53 -28.90 -7.12 -22.40
CA ASP A 53 -30.35 -7.23 -22.36
C ASP A 53 -30.84 -7.61 -23.77
N GLY A 54 -31.66 -8.64 -23.87
CA GLY A 54 -32.04 -9.13 -25.18
C GLY A 54 -32.87 -10.40 -25.13
N TYR A 55 -32.65 -11.26 -26.11
CA TYR A 55 -33.36 -12.52 -26.26
C TYR A 55 -32.40 -13.68 -26.42
N ALA A 56 -32.47 -14.65 -25.52
CA ALA A 56 -31.74 -15.90 -25.66
C ALA A 56 -32.46 -16.76 -26.72
N VAL A 57 -31.68 -17.25 -27.68
CA VAL A 57 -32.13 -17.99 -28.85
C VAL A 57 -31.26 -19.21 -29.12
N ARG A 58 -31.74 -20.09 -29.96
CA ARG A 58 -30.95 -21.13 -30.62
C ARG A 58 -30.59 -20.62 -32.01
N VAL A 59 -29.31 -20.53 -32.32
CA VAL A 59 -28.81 -20.10 -33.64
C VAL A 59 -29.42 -20.93 -34.77
N ALA A 60 -29.64 -22.23 -34.56
CA ALA A 60 -30.23 -23.15 -35.53
C ALA A 60 -31.70 -22.81 -35.87
N ASP A 61 -32.39 -22.03 -35.06
CA ASP A 61 -33.79 -21.63 -35.32
C ASP A 61 -33.90 -20.33 -36.14
N LEU A 62 -32.75 -19.68 -36.42
CA LEU A 62 -32.66 -18.41 -37.13
C LEU A 62 -32.04 -18.63 -38.52
N SER A 63 -32.87 -18.84 -39.53
CA SER A 63 -32.40 -19.08 -40.91
C SER A 63 -32.23 -17.78 -41.73
N THR A 64 -32.96 -16.72 -41.38
CA THR A 64 -32.94 -15.44 -42.09
C THR A 64 -33.13 -14.27 -41.10
N ILE A 65 -32.66 -13.09 -41.48
CA ILE A 65 -32.96 -11.85 -40.79
C ILE A 65 -34.48 -11.62 -40.88
N GLY A 66 -35.12 -11.16 -39.80
CA GLY A 66 -36.56 -10.98 -39.70
C GLY A 66 -37.29 -12.24 -39.22
N SER A 67 -36.60 -13.31 -38.79
CA SER A 67 -37.26 -14.47 -38.18
C SER A 67 -38.05 -14.07 -36.94
N CYS A 68 -39.33 -14.49 -36.85
CA CYS A 68 -40.21 -14.22 -35.71
C CYS A 68 -40.28 -15.46 -34.82
N LEU A 69 -39.95 -15.30 -33.52
CA LEU A 69 -39.98 -16.37 -32.53
C LEU A 69 -40.91 -16.03 -31.37
N PRO A 70 -41.80 -16.96 -30.92
CA PRO A 70 -42.60 -16.78 -29.73
C PRO A 70 -41.72 -16.65 -28.47
N VAL A 71 -41.98 -15.66 -27.62
CA VAL A 71 -41.25 -15.46 -26.34
C VAL A 71 -41.94 -16.29 -25.28
N THR A 72 -41.32 -17.38 -24.86
CA THR A 72 -41.92 -18.37 -23.95
C THR A 72 -41.59 -18.16 -22.49
N GLN A 73 -40.53 -17.39 -22.19
CA GLN A 73 -40.12 -17.11 -20.82
C GLN A 73 -39.43 -15.75 -20.71
N ARG A 74 -39.40 -15.21 -19.49
CA ARG A 74 -38.68 -14.00 -19.10
C ARG A 74 -37.76 -14.31 -17.95
N ILE A 75 -36.44 -14.10 -18.14
CA ILE A 75 -35.38 -14.52 -17.22
C ILE A 75 -34.64 -13.28 -16.72
N PRO A 76 -35.05 -12.66 -15.60
CA PRO A 76 -34.28 -11.58 -14.96
C PRO A 76 -33.04 -12.11 -14.25
N ALA A 77 -32.08 -11.23 -13.95
CA ALA A 77 -30.93 -11.56 -13.12
C ALA A 77 -31.39 -12.16 -11.77
N GLY A 78 -30.71 -13.21 -11.32
CA GLY A 78 -31.05 -13.95 -10.11
C GLY A 78 -32.15 -15.03 -10.30
N SER A 79 -32.70 -15.20 -11.51
CA SER A 79 -33.65 -16.28 -11.85
C SER A 79 -33.01 -17.25 -12.83
N ILE A 80 -33.41 -18.52 -12.75
CA ILE A 80 -32.95 -19.57 -13.66
C ILE A 80 -34.12 -19.90 -14.62
N GLY A 81 -33.85 -19.83 -15.93
CA GLY A 81 -34.83 -20.22 -16.95
C GLY A 81 -34.98 -21.74 -17.07
N THR A 82 -36.12 -22.18 -17.61
CA THR A 82 -36.30 -23.56 -18.04
C THR A 82 -35.69 -23.79 -19.43
N THR A 83 -35.58 -25.05 -19.86
CA THR A 83 -35.06 -25.39 -21.18
C THR A 83 -35.78 -24.64 -22.28
N LEU A 84 -35.05 -23.93 -23.14
CA LEU A 84 -35.56 -23.24 -24.30
C LEU A 84 -35.97 -24.25 -25.36
N LEU A 85 -37.25 -24.25 -25.75
CA LEU A 85 -37.78 -25.16 -26.78
C LEU A 85 -37.31 -24.71 -28.17
N PRO A 86 -37.13 -25.64 -29.14
CA PRO A 86 -36.91 -25.28 -30.53
C PRO A 86 -37.98 -24.34 -31.07
N GLY A 87 -37.57 -23.38 -31.88
CA GLY A 87 -38.45 -22.40 -32.49
C GLY A 87 -39.01 -21.35 -31.51
N SER A 88 -38.38 -21.14 -30.33
CA SER A 88 -38.80 -20.14 -29.36
C SER A 88 -37.63 -19.25 -28.91
N ALA A 89 -37.92 -18.12 -28.25
CA ALA A 89 -37.01 -17.21 -27.64
C ALA A 89 -37.33 -17.00 -26.16
N ALA A 90 -36.32 -16.66 -25.36
CA ALA A 90 -36.48 -16.22 -23.97
C ALA A 90 -36.05 -14.78 -23.83
N ARG A 91 -36.91 -13.90 -23.31
CA ARG A 91 -36.51 -12.56 -22.90
C ARG A 91 -35.53 -12.70 -21.74
N ILE A 92 -34.30 -12.20 -21.93
CA ILE A 92 -33.19 -12.33 -20.94
C ILE A 92 -32.59 -10.96 -20.63
N PHE A 93 -32.05 -10.81 -19.42
CA PHE A 93 -31.43 -9.58 -18.96
C PHE A 93 -29.96 -9.82 -18.62
N THR A 94 -29.16 -8.77 -18.71
CA THR A 94 -27.71 -8.81 -18.37
C THR A 94 -27.47 -9.48 -17.03
N GLY A 95 -26.56 -10.45 -17.01
CA GLY A 95 -26.21 -11.22 -15.81
C GLY A 95 -27.16 -12.39 -15.51
N ALA A 96 -28.29 -12.55 -16.22
CA ALA A 96 -29.17 -13.71 -16.07
C ALA A 96 -28.52 -14.97 -16.69
N PRO A 97 -28.61 -16.14 -16.02
CA PRO A 97 -28.09 -17.39 -16.58
C PRO A 97 -28.76 -17.74 -17.91
N ILE A 98 -27.92 -18.24 -18.84
CA ILE A 98 -28.41 -18.73 -20.13
C ILE A 98 -29.30 -19.98 -19.91
N PRO A 99 -30.53 -20.02 -20.39
CA PRO A 99 -31.35 -21.21 -20.23
C PRO A 99 -30.77 -22.38 -21.04
N PRO A 100 -30.89 -23.63 -20.56
CA PRO A 100 -30.46 -24.80 -21.31
C PRO A 100 -31.15 -24.80 -22.68
N GLY A 101 -30.41 -25.13 -23.74
CA GLY A 101 -30.91 -25.14 -25.12
C GLY A 101 -30.68 -23.84 -25.90
N ALA A 102 -30.45 -22.70 -25.24
CA ALA A 102 -30.00 -21.48 -25.92
C ALA A 102 -28.48 -21.49 -26.10
N ASP A 103 -28.00 -20.97 -27.23
CA ASP A 103 -26.59 -20.91 -27.59
C ASP A 103 -26.12 -19.49 -28.02
N ALA A 104 -27.01 -18.51 -28.08
CA ALA A 104 -26.69 -17.10 -28.32
C ALA A 104 -27.71 -16.17 -27.64
N VAL A 105 -27.28 -14.91 -27.44
CA VAL A 105 -28.20 -13.81 -27.06
C VAL A 105 -28.12 -12.71 -28.11
N VAL A 106 -29.29 -12.34 -28.64
CA VAL A 106 -29.43 -11.19 -29.52
C VAL A 106 -29.84 -9.97 -28.70
N MET A 107 -29.10 -8.86 -28.85
CA MET A 107 -29.38 -7.60 -28.15
C MET A 107 -30.79 -7.10 -28.50
N GLN A 108 -31.50 -6.52 -27.54
CA GLN A 108 -32.86 -5.99 -27.74
C GLN A 108 -32.93 -4.91 -28.84
N GLU A 109 -31.85 -4.17 -29.06
CA GLU A 109 -31.73 -3.11 -30.07
C GLU A 109 -31.76 -3.68 -31.51
N LEU A 110 -31.52 -4.97 -31.66
CA LEU A 110 -31.56 -5.71 -32.93
C LEU A 110 -32.83 -6.55 -33.05
N CYS A 111 -33.83 -6.25 -32.22
CA CYS A 111 -35.10 -6.99 -32.16
C CYS A 111 -36.29 -6.02 -32.19
N GLU A 112 -37.41 -6.49 -32.77
CA GLU A 112 -38.67 -5.74 -32.78
C GLU A 112 -39.81 -6.61 -32.25
N HIS A 113 -40.86 -5.96 -31.72
CA HIS A 113 -42.11 -6.67 -31.37
C HIS A 113 -42.90 -6.98 -32.60
N GLY A 114 -43.26 -8.27 -32.82
CA GLY A 114 -44.07 -8.73 -33.92
C GLY A 114 -45.35 -9.40 -33.44
N GLU A 115 -46.33 -9.58 -34.36
CA GLU A 115 -47.51 -10.43 -34.10
C GLU A 115 -47.04 -11.87 -33.86
N GLY A 116 -47.16 -12.36 -32.62
CA GLY A 116 -46.77 -13.71 -32.22
C GLY A 116 -45.40 -13.86 -31.54
N GLY A 117 -44.67 -12.77 -31.32
CA GLY A 117 -43.39 -12.89 -30.62
C GLY A 117 -42.39 -11.75 -30.84
N VAL A 118 -41.11 -12.08 -30.91
CA VAL A 118 -40.03 -11.17 -31.21
C VAL A 118 -39.46 -11.44 -32.62
N VAL A 119 -39.31 -10.39 -33.41
CA VAL A 119 -38.66 -10.39 -34.71
C VAL A 119 -37.18 -10.12 -34.51
N ILE A 120 -36.32 -11.05 -34.96
CA ILE A 120 -34.86 -11.00 -34.80
C ILE A 120 -34.26 -10.44 -36.09
N ASN A 121 -33.71 -9.23 -36.00
CA ASN A 121 -33.11 -8.52 -37.15
C ASN A 121 -31.57 -8.71 -37.23
N HIS A 122 -31.07 -9.78 -36.62
CA HIS A 122 -29.65 -10.16 -36.63
C HIS A 122 -29.49 -11.68 -36.68
N LEU A 123 -28.48 -12.19 -37.39
CA LEU A 123 -28.13 -13.60 -37.36
C LEU A 123 -26.92 -13.78 -36.43
N PRO A 124 -27.11 -14.23 -35.17
CA PRO A 124 -26.02 -14.38 -34.23
C PRO A 124 -25.20 -15.64 -34.55
N HIS A 125 -23.98 -15.64 -34.13
CA HIS A 125 -23.18 -16.87 -34.06
C HIS A 125 -23.27 -17.54 -32.67
N ALA A 126 -23.00 -18.82 -32.59
CA ALA A 126 -23.00 -19.53 -31.30
C ALA A 126 -22.01 -18.92 -30.32
N GLY A 127 -22.47 -18.65 -29.09
CA GLY A 127 -21.73 -17.99 -28.02
C GLY A 127 -21.81 -16.46 -28.04
N GLU A 128 -22.49 -15.85 -29.03
CA GLU A 128 -22.61 -14.40 -29.09
C GLU A 128 -23.35 -13.83 -27.87
N ASN A 129 -22.78 -12.77 -27.27
CA ASN A 129 -23.23 -12.10 -26.04
C ASN A 129 -23.42 -13.05 -24.84
N ILE A 130 -22.68 -14.15 -24.77
CA ILE A 130 -22.63 -15.06 -23.60
C ILE A 130 -21.30 -14.91 -22.89
N ARG A 131 -21.34 -14.53 -21.61
CA ARG A 131 -20.17 -14.63 -20.71
C ARG A 131 -20.10 -16.04 -20.18
N ARG A 132 -18.98 -16.72 -20.43
CA ARG A 132 -18.79 -18.10 -19.98
C ARG A 132 -18.51 -18.19 -18.49
N ALA A 133 -19.02 -19.24 -17.87
CA ALA A 133 -18.70 -19.57 -16.47
C ALA A 133 -17.18 -19.60 -16.28
N GLY A 134 -16.69 -18.94 -15.22
CA GLY A 134 -15.26 -18.88 -14.91
C GLY A 134 -14.40 -18.04 -15.83
N SER A 135 -15.01 -17.21 -16.71
CA SER A 135 -14.23 -16.36 -17.64
C SER A 135 -13.41 -15.27 -16.95
N ASP A 136 -13.75 -14.87 -15.71
CA ASP A 136 -12.97 -13.94 -14.89
C ASP A 136 -12.13 -14.72 -13.87
N VAL A 137 -12.75 -15.57 -13.07
CA VAL A 137 -12.09 -16.37 -12.04
C VAL A 137 -12.56 -17.82 -12.11
N SER A 138 -11.64 -18.77 -12.20
CA SER A 138 -11.97 -20.20 -12.12
C SER A 138 -11.88 -20.70 -10.68
N ALA A 139 -12.82 -21.55 -10.26
CA ALA A 139 -12.80 -22.18 -8.95
C ALA A 139 -11.45 -22.91 -8.72
N GLY A 140 -10.88 -22.75 -7.52
CA GLY A 140 -9.57 -23.32 -7.15
C GLY A 140 -8.35 -22.52 -7.62
N SER A 141 -8.52 -21.47 -8.45
CA SER A 141 -7.41 -20.60 -8.82
C SER A 141 -6.95 -19.72 -7.65
N SER A 142 -5.64 -19.44 -7.56
CA SER A 142 -5.09 -18.49 -6.60
C SER A 142 -5.49 -17.06 -7.01
N ILE A 143 -6.13 -16.33 -6.10
CA ILE A 143 -6.62 -14.97 -6.36
C ILE A 143 -5.88 -13.88 -5.59
N LEU A 144 -5.36 -14.18 -4.39
CA LEU A 144 -4.58 -13.25 -3.57
C LEU A 144 -3.39 -13.98 -2.96
N ALA A 145 -2.21 -13.41 -3.02
CA ALA A 145 -0.99 -14.02 -2.52
C ALA A 145 -0.68 -13.62 -1.07
N VAL A 146 -0.07 -14.52 -0.32
CA VAL A 146 0.51 -14.23 1.00
C VAL A 146 1.51 -13.07 0.91
N GLY A 147 1.52 -12.19 1.91
CA GLY A 147 2.38 -11.00 1.94
C GLY A 147 1.87 -9.83 1.09
N GLN A 148 0.73 -9.95 0.44
CA GLN A 148 0.08 -8.86 -0.28
C GLN A 148 -0.59 -7.90 0.70
N ARG A 149 -0.31 -6.60 0.59
CA ARG A 149 -1.09 -5.56 1.27
C ARG A 149 -2.39 -5.36 0.51
N LEU A 150 -3.51 -5.64 1.18
CA LEU A 150 -4.83 -5.68 0.56
C LEU A 150 -5.32 -4.27 0.20
N ARG A 151 -5.60 -4.05 -1.07
CA ARG A 151 -6.23 -2.84 -1.61
C ARG A 151 -7.76 -3.02 -1.66
N PRO A 152 -8.54 -1.97 -1.85
CA PRO A 152 -10.00 -2.09 -1.96
C PRO A 152 -10.47 -3.11 -3.00
N GLN A 153 -9.85 -3.15 -4.18
CA GLN A 153 -10.17 -4.13 -5.23
C GLN A 153 -9.83 -5.58 -4.85
N ASP A 154 -8.82 -5.78 -4.00
CA ASP A 154 -8.43 -7.12 -3.54
C ASP A 154 -9.49 -7.70 -2.58
N THR A 155 -10.05 -6.85 -1.70
CA THR A 155 -11.16 -7.25 -0.83
C THR A 155 -12.46 -7.47 -1.61
N ALA A 156 -12.71 -6.69 -2.66
CA ALA A 156 -13.84 -6.89 -3.57
C ALA A 156 -13.71 -8.23 -4.32
N LEU A 157 -12.52 -8.57 -4.82
CA LEU A 157 -12.27 -9.85 -5.47
C LEU A 157 -12.49 -11.03 -4.51
N ALA A 158 -11.99 -10.95 -3.27
CA ALA A 158 -12.27 -11.98 -2.25
C ALA A 158 -13.77 -12.15 -1.98
N ALA A 159 -14.49 -11.03 -1.89
CA ALA A 159 -15.95 -11.04 -1.69
C ALA A 159 -16.70 -11.63 -2.87
N SER A 160 -16.27 -11.39 -4.13
CA SER A 160 -16.92 -11.90 -5.33
C SER A 160 -16.89 -13.43 -5.44
N VAL A 161 -15.92 -14.07 -4.80
CA VAL A 161 -15.83 -15.53 -4.70
C VAL A 161 -16.33 -16.09 -3.37
N GLY A 162 -17.05 -15.29 -2.57
CA GLY A 162 -17.72 -15.74 -1.34
C GLY A 162 -16.84 -15.80 -0.09
N ILE A 163 -15.61 -15.25 -0.10
CA ILE A 163 -14.73 -15.22 1.07
C ILE A 163 -15.19 -14.13 2.04
N ALA A 164 -15.81 -14.54 3.13
CA ALA A 164 -16.37 -13.64 4.14
C ALA A 164 -15.31 -13.14 5.15
N ARG A 165 -14.21 -13.85 5.33
CA ARG A 165 -13.13 -13.52 6.27
C ARG A 165 -11.77 -13.82 5.66
N LEU A 166 -10.80 -12.96 5.94
CA LEU A 166 -9.43 -13.09 5.46
C LEU A 166 -8.45 -13.26 6.62
N PRO A 167 -7.50 -14.21 6.53
CA PRO A 167 -6.39 -14.33 7.47
C PRO A 167 -5.36 -13.24 7.15
N VAL A 168 -5.08 -12.39 8.13
CA VAL A 168 -4.12 -11.28 7.98
C VAL A 168 -3.14 -11.28 9.14
N PHE A 169 -1.91 -10.82 8.91
CA PHE A 169 -0.98 -10.57 10.02
C PHE A 169 -1.53 -9.47 10.92
N ARG A 170 -1.32 -9.57 12.25
CA ARG A 170 -1.66 -8.45 13.13
C ARG A 170 -0.84 -7.21 12.77
N ARG A 171 -1.32 -6.05 13.17
CA ARG A 171 -0.57 -4.80 12.99
C ARG A 171 0.73 -4.82 13.78
N VAL A 172 1.78 -4.20 13.21
CA VAL A 172 3.02 -3.91 13.92
C VAL A 172 2.74 -2.84 14.97
N ARG A 173 3.17 -3.07 16.21
CA ARG A 173 3.04 -2.15 17.33
C ARG A 173 4.32 -1.35 17.47
N VAL A 174 4.21 -0.02 17.42
CA VAL A 174 5.35 0.88 17.46
C VAL A 174 5.21 1.85 18.62
N ALA A 175 6.17 1.82 19.54
CA ALA A 175 6.30 2.87 20.54
C ALA A 175 7.12 4.04 19.96
N VAL A 176 6.64 5.27 20.14
CA VAL A 176 7.36 6.47 19.72
C VAL A 176 7.61 7.38 20.91
N PHE A 177 8.79 8.02 20.98
CA PHE A 177 9.08 9.10 21.91
C PHE A 177 10.04 10.12 21.27
N PHE A 178 10.10 11.31 21.83
CA PHE A 178 10.85 12.43 21.29
C PHE A 178 11.70 13.06 22.39
N THR A 179 12.97 13.31 22.10
CA THR A 179 13.90 13.95 23.02
C THR A 179 14.29 15.33 22.51
N GLY A 180 14.50 16.25 23.41
CA GLY A 180 14.86 17.64 23.13
C GLY A 180 14.18 18.57 24.13
N ASP A 181 14.96 19.17 25.04
CA ASP A 181 14.43 20.13 26.04
C ASP A 181 13.92 21.43 25.40
N GLU A 182 14.31 21.70 24.15
CA GLU A 182 13.82 22.78 23.32
C GLU A 182 12.40 22.53 22.78
N LEU A 183 11.91 21.27 22.77
CA LEU A 183 10.64 20.93 22.15
C LEU A 183 9.45 21.43 22.97
N ARG A 184 8.45 21.93 22.29
CA ARG A 184 7.15 22.33 22.87
C ARG A 184 6.00 21.78 22.03
N MET A 185 4.88 21.55 22.66
CA MET A 185 3.67 21.15 21.94
C MET A 185 2.98 22.37 21.32
N PRO A 186 2.42 22.25 20.11
CA PRO A 186 1.57 23.27 19.53
C PRO A 186 0.47 23.71 20.50
N GLY A 187 0.26 25.03 20.61
CA GLY A 187 -0.66 25.63 21.58
C GLY A 187 -0.01 26.02 22.92
N ALA A 188 1.18 25.50 23.24
CA ALA A 188 1.96 25.96 24.37
C ALA A 188 2.77 27.22 24.03
N ALA A 189 3.11 28.03 25.06
CA ALA A 189 4.02 29.16 24.86
C ALA A 189 5.38 28.71 24.31
N LEU A 190 5.95 29.50 23.41
CA LEU A 190 7.24 29.22 22.78
C LEU A 190 8.29 30.20 23.34
N PRO A 191 9.02 29.83 24.40
CA PRO A 191 10.10 30.68 24.92
C PRO A 191 11.25 30.79 23.94
N PRO A 192 12.12 31.79 24.06
CA PRO A 192 13.31 31.92 23.22
C PRO A 192 14.17 30.63 23.26
N GLY A 193 14.58 30.15 22.08
CA GLY A 193 15.34 28.92 21.93
C GLY A 193 14.49 27.63 21.81
N ALA A 194 13.19 27.69 22.11
CA ALA A 194 12.32 26.54 21.93
C ALA A 194 11.72 26.46 20.51
N ILE A 195 11.34 25.26 20.11
CA ILE A 195 10.67 24.96 18.83
C ILE A 195 9.47 24.04 19.06
N TYR A 196 8.49 24.05 18.15
CA TYR A 196 7.40 23.09 18.21
C TYR A 196 7.82 21.71 17.70
N ASN A 197 7.39 20.65 18.39
CA ASN A 197 7.67 19.26 18.04
C ASN A 197 6.86 18.82 16.82
N SER A 198 7.28 19.22 15.63
CA SER A 198 6.64 18.82 14.37
C SER A 198 6.86 17.33 14.03
N ASN A 199 7.98 16.75 14.48
CA ASN A 199 8.31 15.34 14.21
C ASN A 199 7.31 14.37 14.86
N ARG A 200 6.74 14.72 16.02
CA ARG A 200 5.70 13.91 16.67
C ARG A 200 4.50 13.72 15.75
N PHE A 201 4.00 14.81 15.16
CA PHE A 201 2.87 14.75 14.24
C PHE A 201 3.23 14.01 12.95
N LEU A 202 4.40 14.30 12.41
CA LEU A 202 4.88 13.68 11.16
C LEU A 202 5.01 12.16 11.31
N LEU A 203 5.76 11.70 12.32
CA LEU A 203 6.07 10.27 12.48
C LEU A 203 4.85 9.46 12.91
N THR A 204 3.99 10.00 13.76
CA THR A 204 2.72 9.36 14.13
C THR A 204 1.84 9.14 12.90
N ALA A 205 1.63 10.19 12.10
CA ALA A 205 0.82 10.08 10.88
C ALA A 205 1.41 9.10 9.86
N LEU A 206 2.74 9.07 9.68
CA LEU A 206 3.42 8.13 8.79
C LEU A 206 3.25 6.67 9.25
N LEU A 207 3.36 6.41 10.55
CA LEU A 207 3.17 5.07 11.13
C LEU A 207 1.73 4.59 11.01
N GLU A 208 0.75 5.46 11.30
CA GLU A 208 -0.67 5.17 11.16
C GLU A 208 -1.03 4.91 9.68
N GLY A 209 -0.50 5.72 8.74
CA GLY A 209 -0.65 5.51 7.30
C GLY A 209 -0.10 4.17 6.82
N LEU A 210 0.97 3.66 7.44
CA LEU A 210 1.47 2.30 7.20
C LEU A 210 0.63 1.21 7.88
N GLY A 211 -0.40 1.58 8.65
CA GLY A 211 -1.28 0.64 9.36
C GLY A 211 -0.70 0.07 10.64
N CYS A 212 0.27 0.75 11.27
CA CYS A 212 0.80 0.38 12.59
C CYS A 212 -0.19 0.73 13.72
N GLU A 213 -0.06 0.06 14.85
CA GLU A 213 -0.60 0.48 16.14
C GLU A 213 0.46 1.34 16.82
N VAL A 214 0.19 2.63 17.01
CA VAL A 214 1.15 3.59 17.57
C VAL A 214 0.88 3.82 19.06
N ARG A 215 1.92 3.61 19.87
CA ARG A 215 1.94 3.99 21.28
C ARG A 215 2.84 5.20 21.45
N ASP A 216 2.25 6.37 21.62
CA ASP A 216 2.97 7.65 21.80
C ASP A 216 3.31 7.85 23.27
N LEU A 217 4.59 7.80 23.62
CA LEU A 217 5.13 8.05 24.95
C LEU A 217 5.46 9.54 25.19
N GLY A 218 5.23 10.38 24.17
CA GLY A 218 5.41 11.83 24.27
C GLY A 218 6.85 12.29 24.26
N GLN A 219 7.09 13.43 24.92
CA GLN A 219 8.41 14.02 25.08
C GLN A 219 9.09 13.44 26.32
N VAL A 220 10.33 13.01 26.16
CA VAL A 220 11.19 12.49 27.22
C VAL A 220 12.27 13.55 27.53
N PRO A 221 12.48 13.91 28.81
CA PRO A 221 13.51 14.85 29.19
C PRO A 221 14.92 14.38 28.77
N ASP A 222 15.78 15.32 28.41
CA ASP A 222 17.15 15.05 28.00
C ASP A 222 18.05 14.65 29.18
N ASN A 223 17.80 13.46 29.73
CA ASN A 223 18.68 12.83 30.70
C ASN A 223 18.67 11.30 30.56
N LEU A 224 19.74 10.67 31.02
CA LEU A 224 19.97 9.22 30.86
C LEU A 224 18.87 8.38 31.52
N GLU A 225 18.46 8.68 32.73
CA GLU A 225 17.49 7.86 33.48
C GLU A 225 16.09 7.96 32.89
N ALA A 226 15.64 9.15 32.48
CA ALA A 226 14.35 9.32 31.80
C ALA A 226 14.34 8.57 30.45
N THR A 227 15.42 8.66 29.67
CA THR A 227 15.55 7.95 28.39
C THR A 227 15.56 6.41 28.59
N ARG A 228 16.27 5.91 29.60
CA ARG A 228 16.27 4.47 29.95
C ARG A 228 14.88 4.02 30.40
N ALA A 229 14.19 4.81 31.21
CA ALA A 229 12.81 4.52 31.64
C ALA A 229 11.85 4.44 30.44
N ALA A 230 11.94 5.41 29.53
CA ALA A 230 11.14 5.42 28.29
C ALA A 230 11.43 4.20 27.40
N LEU A 231 12.70 3.82 27.24
CA LEU A 231 13.08 2.61 26.48
C LEU A 231 12.49 1.34 27.10
N ARG A 232 12.56 1.19 28.44
CA ARG A 232 11.94 0.04 29.13
C ARG A 232 10.44 0.01 28.93
N GLU A 233 9.77 1.15 29.11
CA GLU A 233 8.34 1.29 28.89
C GLU A 233 7.95 0.98 27.43
N ALA A 234 8.77 1.44 26.48
CA ALA A 234 8.58 1.20 25.05
C ALA A 234 8.71 -0.29 24.65
N THR A 235 9.38 -1.15 25.47
CA THR A 235 9.45 -2.58 25.18
C THR A 235 8.17 -3.34 25.49
N HIS A 236 7.25 -2.77 26.30
CA HIS A 236 6.01 -3.45 26.66
C HIS A 236 5.05 -3.52 25.48
N ASP A 237 4.78 -4.73 25.01
CA ASP A 237 3.83 -5.03 23.93
C ASP A 237 4.10 -4.37 22.58
N ASN A 238 5.30 -3.84 22.35
CA ASN A 238 5.69 -3.27 21.07
C ASN A 238 6.70 -4.16 20.33
N ASP A 239 6.75 -4.00 19.01
CA ASP A 239 7.63 -4.71 18.08
C ASP A 239 8.80 -3.82 17.62
N LEU A 240 8.58 -2.50 17.65
CA LEU A 240 9.53 -1.48 17.23
C LEU A 240 9.46 -0.28 18.18
N ILE A 241 10.62 0.26 18.50
CA ILE A 241 10.78 1.54 19.20
C ILE A 241 11.34 2.55 18.19
N LEU A 242 10.69 3.68 18.03
CA LEU A 242 11.12 4.76 17.15
C LEU A 242 11.30 6.05 17.95
N THR A 243 12.42 6.73 17.75
CA THR A 243 12.64 8.07 18.33
C THR A 243 13.11 9.06 17.27
N SER A 244 12.91 10.33 17.52
CA SER A 244 13.50 11.42 16.74
C SER A 244 14.17 12.42 17.70
N GLY A 245 15.42 12.78 17.38
CA GLY A 245 16.32 13.51 18.26
C GLY A 245 17.28 12.57 18.99
N GLY A 246 18.30 13.14 19.64
CA GLY A 246 19.23 12.40 20.48
C GLY A 246 20.12 11.34 19.80
N VAL A 247 20.22 11.32 18.45
CA VAL A 247 21.00 10.31 17.69
C VAL A 247 22.22 10.91 16.98
N SER A 248 22.60 12.14 17.31
CA SER A 248 23.79 12.79 16.76
C SER A 248 25.04 12.37 17.54
N VAL A 249 26.14 13.08 17.41
CA VAL A 249 27.40 12.87 18.12
C VAL A 249 27.65 13.96 19.17
N GLY A 250 26.61 14.68 19.61
CA GLY A 250 26.68 15.74 20.60
C GLY A 250 26.88 15.21 22.03
N GLU A 251 27.40 16.04 22.90
CA GLU A 251 27.66 15.71 24.33
C GLU A 251 26.36 15.48 25.12
N GLU A 252 25.25 16.07 24.69
CA GLU A 252 23.93 15.97 25.33
C GLU A 252 23.04 14.86 24.71
N ASP A 253 23.64 13.87 24.06
CA ASP A 253 22.93 12.80 23.37
C ASP A 253 22.83 11.56 24.28
N TYR A 254 21.73 11.49 25.04
CA TYR A 254 21.49 10.41 26.01
C TYR A 254 20.86 9.16 25.40
N VAL A 255 20.37 9.20 24.15
CA VAL A 255 19.74 8.05 23.51
C VAL A 255 20.75 6.92 23.31
N LYS A 256 21.96 7.24 22.83
CA LYS A 256 23.02 6.24 22.62
C LYS A 256 23.38 5.50 23.90
N PRO A 257 23.82 6.17 24.98
CA PRO A 257 24.18 5.47 26.22
C PRO A 257 23.00 4.75 26.86
N ALA A 258 21.77 5.26 26.71
CA ALA A 258 20.58 4.59 27.21
C ALA A 258 20.31 3.26 26.49
N VAL A 259 20.38 3.24 25.15
CA VAL A 259 20.18 2.01 24.35
C VAL A 259 21.32 1.00 24.62
N GLU A 260 22.56 1.44 24.74
CA GLU A 260 23.70 0.57 25.10
C GLU A 260 23.54 -0.06 26.49
N ALA A 261 22.94 0.67 27.45
CA ALA A 261 22.67 0.15 28.79
C ALA A 261 21.47 -0.81 28.85
N GLU A 262 20.48 -0.67 27.99
CA GLU A 262 19.25 -1.49 27.96
C GLU A 262 19.27 -2.56 26.86
N GLY A 263 20.30 -2.59 26.00
CA GLY A 263 20.38 -3.52 24.89
C GLY A 263 21.68 -3.42 24.10
N ARG A 264 21.55 -3.28 22.77
CA ARG A 264 22.65 -3.14 21.83
C ARG A 264 22.33 -2.04 20.81
N LEU A 265 23.29 -1.20 20.50
CA LEU A 265 23.18 -0.15 19.50
C LEU A 265 24.27 -0.30 18.43
N ASP A 266 23.83 -0.34 17.19
CA ASP A 266 24.68 -0.20 16.01
C ASP A 266 24.40 1.18 15.40
N MET A 267 25.29 2.16 15.61
CA MET A 267 25.14 3.49 15.01
C MET A 267 25.69 3.50 13.59
N TRP A 268 24.88 3.95 12.64
CA TRP A 268 25.30 4.06 11.25
C TRP A 268 25.34 5.52 10.79
N ARG A 269 26.47 5.87 10.21
CA ARG A 269 26.56 7.06 9.38
C ARG A 269 26.28 6.62 7.96
N ILE A 270 25.10 6.96 7.46
CA ILE A 270 24.64 6.55 6.12
C ILE A 270 25.01 7.65 5.13
N ALA A 271 25.45 7.24 3.94
CA ALA A 271 25.72 8.13 2.83
C ALA A 271 24.43 8.58 2.14
N ILE A 272 23.55 9.28 2.88
CA ILE A 272 22.25 9.83 2.44
C ILE A 272 22.18 11.34 2.70
N LYS A 273 21.42 12.06 1.86
CA LYS A 273 21.14 13.48 2.03
C LYS A 273 19.68 13.77 1.58
N PRO A 274 18.88 14.43 2.46
CA PRO A 274 19.15 14.76 3.85
C PRO A 274 19.11 13.53 4.75
N GLY A 275 19.74 13.58 5.93
CA GLY A 275 19.57 12.55 6.96
C GLY A 275 20.79 11.66 7.18
N LYS A 276 21.94 12.22 7.58
CA LYS A 276 23.19 11.48 7.80
C LYS A 276 23.17 10.48 8.97
N PRO A 277 22.65 10.79 10.18
CA PRO A 277 22.63 9.85 11.28
C PRO A 277 21.36 8.99 11.26
N LEU A 278 21.53 7.69 11.45
CA LEU A 278 20.49 6.75 11.84
C LEU A 278 21.07 5.85 12.91
N ALA A 279 20.36 5.71 14.03
CA ALA A 279 20.70 4.72 15.04
C ALA A 279 19.82 3.49 14.84
N PHE A 280 20.41 2.30 14.76
CA PHE A 280 19.69 1.04 14.75
C PHE A 280 20.22 0.14 15.85
N GLY A 281 19.34 -0.56 16.53
CA GLY A 281 19.71 -1.42 17.63
C GLY A 281 18.57 -2.31 18.10
N GLN A 282 18.75 -2.88 19.26
CA GLN A 282 17.76 -3.73 19.94
C GLN A 282 17.77 -3.43 21.43
N VAL A 283 16.58 -3.35 22.02
CA VAL A 283 16.37 -3.13 23.46
C VAL A 283 15.80 -4.41 24.05
N LYS A 284 16.42 -4.89 25.14
CA LYS A 284 16.03 -6.12 25.83
C LYS A 284 14.73 -5.91 26.63
N VAL A 285 13.79 -6.83 26.51
CA VAL A 285 12.60 -6.86 27.37
C VAL A 285 13.04 -7.40 28.74
N LYS A 286 12.97 -6.55 29.77
CA LYS A 286 13.31 -6.98 31.12
C LYS A 286 12.36 -8.07 31.61
N MET A 287 12.93 -9.05 32.32
CA MET A 287 12.20 -10.17 32.91
C MET A 287 11.49 -11.08 31.90
N ASP A 288 11.84 -11.03 30.63
CA ASP A 288 11.38 -12.02 29.65
C ASP A 288 12.31 -13.26 29.67
N PRO A 289 11.81 -14.44 30.10
CA PRO A 289 12.61 -15.66 30.13
C PRO A 289 13.12 -16.11 28.75
N ALA A 290 12.43 -15.70 27.69
CA ALA A 290 12.81 -16.00 26.30
C ALA A 290 13.90 -15.04 25.76
N GLY A 291 14.29 -14.02 26.52
CA GLY A 291 15.28 -13.03 26.10
C GLY A 291 14.83 -12.18 24.90
N ARG A 292 13.53 -11.88 24.83
CA ARG A 292 12.95 -11.08 23.73
C ARG A 292 13.64 -9.72 23.66
N GLU A 293 13.93 -9.31 22.43
CA GLU A 293 14.46 -7.98 22.09
C GLU A 293 13.47 -7.26 21.16
N VAL A 294 13.32 -5.97 21.35
CA VAL A 294 12.52 -5.07 20.52
C VAL A 294 13.45 -4.24 19.65
N ALA A 295 13.17 -4.16 18.35
CA ALA A 295 13.95 -3.35 17.43
C ALA A 295 13.88 -1.86 17.81
N PHE A 296 14.99 -1.17 17.70
CA PHE A 296 15.12 0.25 17.98
C PHE A 296 15.64 0.98 16.74
N ILE A 297 14.97 2.08 16.36
CA ILE A 297 15.43 2.99 15.31
C ILE A 297 15.36 4.43 15.83
N GLY A 298 16.49 5.12 15.76
CA GLY A 298 16.58 6.55 16.08
C GLY A 298 16.76 7.37 14.81
N LEU A 299 15.93 8.38 14.65
CA LEU A 299 15.89 9.29 13.49
C LEU A 299 16.52 10.65 13.80
N PRO A 300 17.02 11.38 12.77
CA PRO A 300 17.52 12.73 12.94
C PRO A 300 16.46 13.68 13.54
N GLY A 301 16.90 14.72 14.26
CA GLY A 301 16.01 15.77 14.79
C GLY A 301 15.43 16.69 13.71
N ASN A 302 16.18 16.98 12.62
CA ASN A 302 15.70 17.82 11.52
C ASN A 302 14.50 17.19 10.78
N PRO A 303 13.36 17.89 10.59
CA PRO A 303 12.11 17.30 10.15
C PRO A 303 12.17 16.68 8.74
N VAL A 304 12.83 17.31 7.78
CA VAL A 304 12.95 16.73 6.42
C VAL A 304 13.93 15.56 6.42
N SER A 305 14.96 15.59 7.27
CA SER A 305 15.82 14.41 7.45
C SER A 305 15.05 13.23 8.02
N SER A 306 14.24 13.45 9.08
CA SER A 306 13.37 12.42 9.66
C SER A 306 12.40 11.88 8.62
N PHE A 307 11.74 12.75 7.85
CA PHE A 307 10.80 12.37 6.81
C PHE A 307 11.44 11.48 5.74
N VAL A 308 12.52 11.95 5.13
CA VAL A 308 13.19 11.20 4.05
C VAL A 308 13.79 9.89 4.58
N THR A 309 14.43 9.92 5.76
CA THR A 309 14.99 8.70 6.36
C THR A 309 13.89 7.70 6.72
N PHE A 310 12.74 8.18 7.22
CA PHE A 310 11.58 7.32 7.46
C PHE A 310 11.11 6.66 6.17
N LEU A 311 10.86 7.41 5.12
CA LEU A 311 10.35 6.88 3.85
C LEU A 311 11.30 5.86 3.22
N MET A 312 12.61 6.13 3.27
CA MET A 312 13.60 5.34 2.54
C MET A 312 14.15 4.16 3.33
N LEU A 313 14.09 4.18 4.66
CA LEU A 313 14.72 3.16 5.52
C LEU A 313 13.72 2.54 6.52
N VAL A 314 12.94 3.35 7.24
CA VAL A 314 12.00 2.83 8.26
C VAL A 314 10.77 2.19 7.62
N ARG A 315 10.20 2.82 6.59
CA ARG A 315 9.06 2.26 5.84
C ARG A 315 9.34 0.84 5.31
N PRO A 316 10.40 0.58 4.55
CA PRO A 316 10.69 -0.77 4.08
C PRO A 316 10.95 -1.77 5.23
N PHE A 317 11.53 -1.32 6.34
CA PHE A 317 11.70 -2.12 7.55
C PHE A 317 10.34 -2.55 8.13
N ILE A 318 9.43 -1.60 8.32
CA ILE A 318 8.06 -1.87 8.83
C ILE A 318 7.30 -2.79 7.86
N LEU A 319 7.33 -2.52 6.56
CA LEU A 319 6.70 -3.38 5.56
C LEU A 319 7.21 -4.83 5.65
N ARG A 320 8.52 -5.01 5.84
CA ARG A 320 9.11 -6.34 6.06
C ARG A 320 8.58 -6.97 7.35
N MET A 321 8.47 -6.20 8.45
CA MET A 321 7.88 -6.69 9.71
C MET A 321 6.41 -7.08 9.54
N GLN A 322 5.67 -6.41 8.66
CA GLN A 322 4.27 -6.74 8.33
C GLN A 322 4.14 -7.98 7.42
N GLY A 323 5.24 -8.52 6.90
CA GLY A 323 5.25 -9.68 6.01
C GLY A 323 5.19 -9.34 4.52
N VAL A 324 5.32 -8.06 4.15
CA VAL A 324 5.35 -7.64 2.75
C VAL A 324 6.68 -8.05 2.11
N GLN A 325 6.62 -8.74 0.97
CA GLN A 325 7.82 -9.24 0.27
C GLN A 325 8.53 -8.15 -0.53
N ALA A 326 7.78 -7.39 -1.33
CA ALA A 326 8.30 -6.31 -2.16
C ALA A 326 8.18 -4.97 -1.41
N THR A 327 9.26 -4.54 -0.75
CA THR A 327 9.27 -3.32 0.08
C THR A 327 9.77 -2.08 -0.66
N ALA A 328 10.41 -2.24 -1.82
CA ALA A 328 10.90 -1.15 -2.65
C ALA A 328 9.73 -0.38 -3.28
N PRO A 329 9.74 0.97 -3.27
CA PRO A 329 8.73 1.76 -3.96
C PRO A 329 8.94 1.68 -5.47
N LEU A 330 7.84 1.82 -6.24
CA LEU A 330 7.93 2.03 -7.67
C LEU A 330 8.59 3.38 -7.95
N ALA A 331 9.39 3.42 -9.00
CA ALA A 331 10.07 4.62 -9.45
C ALA A 331 9.78 4.85 -10.94
N TYR A 332 9.60 6.11 -11.30
CA TYR A 332 9.33 6.52 -12.67
C TYR A 332 10.54 7.22 -13.27
N ALA A 333 10.86 6.88 -14.51
CA ALA A 333 11.87 7.57 -15.29
C ALA A 333 11.22 8.80 -15.93
N LEU A 334 11.59 10.00 -15.48
CA LEU A 334 10.98 11.26 -15.89
C LEU A 334 12.06 12.26 -16.30
N ARG A 335 11.69 13.24 -17.15
CA ARG A 335 12.57 14.31 -17.60
C ARG A 335 12.79 15.33 -16.47
N ALA A 336 14.06 15.71 -16.22
CA ALA A 336 14.40 16.81 -15.35
C ALA A 336 14.18 18.16 -16.07
N ASP A 337 13.34 19.01 -15.50
CA ASP A 337 13.18 20.40 -15.95
C ASP A 337 13.96 21.38 -15.04
N PHE A 338 15.08 20.91 -14.48
CA PHE A 338 15.98 21.63 -13.59
C PHE A 338 17.43 21.23 -13.84
N ASP A 339 18.35 22.02 -13.32
CA ASP A 339 19.78 21.69 -13.20
C ASP A 339 20.14 21.43 -11.74
N TRP A 340 20.91 20.36 -11.48
CA TRP A 340 21.51 20.02 -10.18
C TRP A 340 22.99 19.73 -10.41
N LEU A 341 23.80 20.78 -10.41
CA LEU A 341 25.20 20.74 -10.82
C LEU A 341 26.19 20.43 -9.69
N HIS A 342 25.70 20.42 -8.45
CA HIS A 342 26.49 20.11 -7.27
C HIS A 342 26.37 18.62 -6.94
N SER A 343 27.37 17.83 -7.34
CA SER A 343 27.41 16.41 -6.97
C SER A 343 27.84 16.24 -5.50
N ASP A 344 27.16 15.35 -4.77
CA ASP A 344 27.52 14.92 -3.41
C ASP A 344 28.02 13.47 -3.45
N VAL A 345 28.91 13.11 -2.53
CA VAL A 345 29.37 11.71 -2.36
C VAL A 345 28.29 10.81 -1.76
N ARG A 346 27.23 11.40 -1.25
CA ARG A 346 26.08 10.74 -0.69
C ARG A 346 24.96 10.64 -1.73
N ARG A 347 24.11 9.62 -1.60
CA ARG A 347 22.86 9.54 -2.34
C ARG A 347 21.90 10.62 -1.87
N GLU A 348 21.38 11.43 -2.80
CA GLU A 348 20.53 12.57 -2.50
C GLU A 348 19.06 12.26 -2.85
N PHE A 349 18.15 12.61 -1.95
CA PHE A 349 16.70 12.54 -2.17
C PHE A 349 16.15 13.97 -2.22
N LEU A 350 16.01 14.48 -3.43
CA LEU A 350 15.63 15.86 -3.67
C LEU A 350 14.10 15.99 -3.70
N ARG A 351 13.55 16.97 -2.96
CA ARG A 351 12.09 17.23 -2.95
C ARG A 351 11.70 17.83 -4.28
N ALA A 352 10.79 17.13 -4.95
CA ALA A 352 10.43 17.39 -6.32
C ALA A 352 8.92 17.16 -6.56
N ARG A 353 8.40 17.74 -7.62
CA ARG A 353 7.05 17.46 -8.11
C ARG A 353 6.99 17.44 -9.62
N LEU A 354 5.92 16.84 -10.14
CA LEU A 354 5.58 16.94 -11.56
C LEU A 354 5.14 18.37 -11.89
N ASN A 355 5.59 18.89 -13.00
CA ASN A 355 5.12 20.17 -13.55
C ASN A 355 4.07 19.95 -14.65
N ALA A 356 3.45 21.03 -15.11
CA ALA A 356 2.41 21.00 -16.14
C ALA A 356 2.90 20.44 -17.50
N ASN A 357 4.20 20.41 -17.75
CA ASN A 357 4.81 19.90 -18.99
C ASN A 357 5.21 18.42 -18.90
N GLY A 358 4.81 17.71 -17.85
CA GLY A 358 5.13 16.30 -17.64
C GLY A 358 6.58 16.03 -17.25
N GLY A 359 7.35 17.05 -16.94
CA GLY A 359 8.68 16.95 -16.37
C GLY A 359 8.67 17.09 -14.85
N VAL A 360 9.83 16.98 -14.23
CA VAL A 360 10.04 17.14 -12.79
C VAL A 360 10.73 18.46 -12.51
N GLU A 361 10.24 19.20 -11.50
CA GLU A 361 10.89 20.41 -10.98
C GLU A 361 11.26 20.23 -9.51
N LEU A 362 12.28 20.95 -9.03
CA LEU A 362 12.75 20.90 -7.65
C LEU A 362 12.20 22.07 -6.83
N PHE A 363 11.99 21.83 -5.54
CA PHE A 363 11.87 22.93 -4.58
C PHE A 363 13.21 23.67 -4.48
N GLU A 364 13.18 24.99 -4.41
CA GLU A 364 14.40 25.82 -4.46
C GLU A 364 15.36 25.49 -3.30
N ASN A 365 14.85 25.38 -2.08
CA ASN A 365 15.65 25.13 -0.89
C ASN A 365 15.56 23.66 -0.45
N GLN A 366 16.62 22.88 -0.72
CA GLN A 366 16.75 21.48 -0.37
C GLN A 366 17.30 21.23 1.05
N GLY A 367 17.26 22.21 1.94
CA GLY A 367 17.74 22.11 3.33
C GLY A 367 16.98 21.09 4.16
N SER A 368 17.64 20.50 5.17
CA SER A 368 17.09 19.42 6.02
C SER A 368 16.03 19.90 7.02
N GLY A 369 15.99 21.20 7.32
CA GLY A 369 14.99 21.82 8.20
C GLY A 369 13.80 22.45 7.48
N VAL A 370 13.79 22.45 6.13
CA VAL A 370 12.80 23.18 5.32
C VAL A 370 11.57 22.32 5.09
N LEU A 371 10.71 22.19 6.10
CA LEU A 371 9.52 21.31 6.05
C LEU A 371 8.55 21.70 4.93
N THR A 372 8.49 23.01 4.57
CA THR A 372 7.69 23.47 3.41
C THR A 372 8.07 22.80 2.10
N SER A 373 9.34 22.36 1.96
CA SER A 373 9.79 21.61 0.77
C SER A 373 9.11 20.25 0.66
N ALA A 374 8.87 19.57 1.78
CA ALA A 374 8.16 18.28 1.81
C ALA A 374 6.65 18.44 1.55
N VAL A 375 6.05 19.54 2.02
CA VAL A 375 4.63 19.87 1.78
C VAL A 375 4.39 20.21 0.30
N TRP A 376 5.30 20.96 -0.33
CA TRP A 376 5.21 21.34 -1.72
C TRP A 376 5.46 20.17 -2.68
N ALA A 377 6.34 19.23 -2.30
CA ALA A 377 6.74 18.13 -3.16
C ALA A 377 5.61 17.12 -3.38
N GLY A 378 5.59 16.53 -4.57
CA GLY A 378 4.78 15.34 -4.89
C GLY A 378 5.56 14.04 -4.80
N GLY A 379 6.89 14.13 -4.53
CA GLY A 379 7.79 12.98 -4.46
C GLY A 379 9.24 13.39 -4.27
N LEU A 380 10.12 12.43 -4.48
CA LEU A 380 11.58 12.58 -4.36
C LEU A 380 12.26 12.21 -5.68
N VAL A 381 13.26 13.00 -6.09
CA VAL A 381 14.23 12.55 -7.09
C VAL A 381 15.34 11.81 -6.35
N ASP A 382 15.55 10.58 -6.74
CA ASP A 382 16.60 9.70 -6.24
C ASP A 382 17.86 9.92 -7.08
N ASN A 383 18.78 10.74 -6.59
CA ASN A 383 20.02 11.10 -7.24
C ASN A 383 21.19 10.26 -6.71
N ALA A 384 21.82 9.49 -7.57
CA ALA A 384 22.94 8.63 -7.20
C ALA A 384 24.15 9.45 -6.71
N PRO A 385 25.05 8.85 -5.89
CA PRO A 385 26.28 9.50 -5.48
C PRO A 385 27.07 10.02 -6.67
N GLN A 386 27.60 11.25 -6.56
CA GLN A 386 28.42 11.93 -7.56
C GLN A 386 27.72 12.21 -8.89
N GLN A 387 26.41 12.01 -8.99
CA GLN A 387 25.66 12.30 -10.19
C GLN A 387 25.30 13.78 -10.27
N VAL A 388 25.61 14.38 -11.42
CA VAL A 388 25.13 15.71 -11.84
C VAL A 388 23.90 15.51 -12.70
N ILE A 389 22.88 16.34 -12.52
CA ILE A 389 21.66 16.33 -13.35
C ILE A 389 21.62 17.64 -14.13
N ARG A 390 21.39 17.55 -15.45
CA ARG A 390 21.15 18.68 -16.34
C ARG A 390 19.69 18.68 -16.80
N ARG A 391 19.16 19.83 -17.09
CA ARG A 391 17.85 19.97 -17.72
C ARG A 391 17.77 19.10 -18.98
N GLY A 392 16.73 18.27 -19.07
CA GLY A 392 16.54 17.30 -20.14
C GLY A 392 16.98 15.88 -19.81
N ASP A 393 17.81 15.69 -18.77
CA ASP A 393 18.22 14.34 -18.34
C ASP A 393 17.03 13.54 -17.81
N THR A 394 17.13 12.22 -17.89
CA THR A 394 16.18 11.31 -17.26
C THR A 394 16.56 11.08 -15.81
N VAL A 395 15.63 11.35 -14.90
CA VAL A 395 15.79 11.15 -13.45
C VAL A 395 14.84 10.10 -12.92
N ARG A 396 15.24 9.48 -11.82
CA ARG A 396 14.44 8.50 -11.08
C ARG A 396 13.56 9.25 -10.07
N PHE A 397 12.25 9.31 -10.33
CA PHE A 397 11.26 9.96 -9.47
C PHE A 397 10.48 8.93 -8.66
N LEU A 398 10.39 9.15 -7.36
CA LEU A 398 9.67 8.35 -6.37
C LEU A 398 8.46 9.16 -5.89
N PRO A 399 7.25 8.94 -6.41
CA PRO A 399 6.09 9.71 -5.99
C PRO A 399 5.67 9.37 -4.56
N PHE A 400 5.12 10.35 -3.85
CA PHE A 400 4.63 10.14 -2.49
C PHE A 400 3.44 9.18 -2.41
N SER A 401 2.68 9.00 -3.48
CA SER A 401 1.64 7.95 -3.56
C SER A 401 2.19 6.53 -3.36
N GLU A 402 3.45 6.28 -3.76
CA GLU A 402 4.13 4.99 -3.57
C GLU A 402 4.84 4.88 -2.21
N LEU A 403 5.08 6.01 -1.57
CA LEU A 403 5.84 6.09 -0.32
C LEU A 403 4.95 6.25 0.92
N LEU A 404 3.77 6.85 0.78
CA LEU A 404 2.84 7.16 1.87
C LEU A 404 1.63 6.21 1.92
N GLY A 405 1.39 5.43 0.85
CA GLY A 405 0.23 4.55 0.68
C GLY A 405 0.40 3.13 1.21
#